data_87746744c1dee88858e1c1ac2994837a
#
_entry.id   87746744c1dee88858e1c1ac2994837a
#
_cell.length_a   1.000
_cell.length_b   1.000
_cell.length_c   1.000
_cell.angle_alpha   90.00
_cell.angle_beta   90.00
_cell.angle_gamma   90.00
#
_symmetry.space_group_name_H-M   'P 1'
#
loop_
_entity.id
_entity.type
_entity.pdbx_description
1 polymer ?
#
loop_
_entity_poly.entity_id
_entity_poly.type
_entity_poly.pdbx_seq_one_letter_code
_entity_poly.pdbx_strand_id
1 'polypeptide(L)'
;MNVYREIFADFKQGELAQFYRLMYPELMVYANRLLGADFAFLAEDCVQNAVYKCYLRSNEMESVMQWKNYMYVCVHNEVVTVLRK
;
A
#
# COMPACT_ATOMS: atom_id res chain seq x y z
N MET A 1 7.81 10.18 -18.87
CA MET A 1 6.86 10.66 -17.85
C MET A 1 6.74 9.64 -16.72
N ASN A 2 6.76 10.10 -15.49
CA ASN A 2 6.71 9.19 -14.34
C ASN A 2 5.27 9.03 -13.85
N VAL A 3 4.65 7.89 -14.17
CA VAL A 3 3.26 7.62 -13.81
C VAL A 3 3.07 7.61 -12.29
N TYR A 4 4.08 7.18 -11.54
CA TYR A 4 3.98 7.14 -10.08
C TYR A 4 3.86 8.54 -9.46
N ARG A 5 4.45 9.55 -10.11
CA ARG A 5 4.31 10.93 -9.65
C ARG A 5 2.87 11.40 -9.76
N GLU A 6 2.20 11.06 -10.86
CA GLU A 6 0.79 11.38 -11.05
C GLU A 6 -0.08 10.65 -10.03
N ILE A 7 0.19 9.36 -9.81
CA ILE A 7 -0.56 8.57 -8.84
C ILE A 7 -0.41 9.16 -7.43
N PHE A 8 0.80 9.57 -7.08
CA PHE A 8 1.07 10.17 -5.77
C PHE A 8 0.29 11.47 -5.58
N ALA A 9 0.33 12.35 -6.59
CA ALA A 9 -0.40 13.61 -6.52
C ALA A 9 -1.90 13.37 -6.38
N ASP A 10 -2.46 12.45 -7.17
CA ASP A 10 -3.87 12.11 -7.09
C ASP A 10 -4.22 11.47 -5.75
N PHE A 11 -3.36 10.59 -5.26
CA PHE A 11 -3.57 9.90 -3.98
C PHE A 11 -3.73 10.89 -2.84
N LYS A 12 -2.90 11.93 -2.81
CA LYS A 12 -2.98 12.97 -1.78
C LYS A 12 -4.33 13.68 -1.77
N GLN A 13 -4.97 13.75 -2.93
CA GLN A 13 -6.25 14.44 -3.07
C GLN A 13 -7.45 13.49 -2.92
N GLY A 14 -7.18 12.23 -2.65
CA GLY A 14 -8.25 11.24 -2.54
C GLY A 14 -8.71 10.66 -3.86
N GLU A 15 -7.99 10.95 -4.95
CA GLU A 15 -8.28 10.39 -6.26
C GLU A 15 -7.54 9.07 -6.39
N LEU A 16 -8.23 7.97 -6.18
CA LEU A 16 -7.59 6.66 -5.99
C LEU A 16 -7.69 5.72 -7.19
N ALA A 17 -8.33 6.15 -8.28
CA ALA A 17 -8.58 5.25 -9.42
C ALA A 17 -7.29 4.67 -10.01
N GLN A 18 -6.29 5.52 -10.30
CA GLN A 18 -5.03 5.05 -10.86
C GLN A 18 -4.23 4.23 -9.84
N PHE A 19 -4.31 4.62 -8.58
CA PHE A 19 -3.65 3.87 -7.51
C PHE A 19 -4.17 2.43 -7.48
N TYR A 20 -5.49 2.24 -7.47
CA TYR A 20 -6.07 0.90 -7.42
C TYR A 20 -5.81 0.11 -8.68
N ARG A 21 -5.68 0.77 -9.81
CA ARG A 21 -5.42 0.08 -11.07
C ARG A 21 -3.97 -0.36 -11.19
N LEU A 22 -3.02 0.47 -10.76
CA LEU A 22 -1.59 0.25 -11.03
C LEU A 22 -0.78 -0.19 -9.81
N MET A 23 -1.06 0.36 -8.64
CA MET A 23 -0.26 0.04 -7.45
C MET A 23 -0.88 -1.00 -6.53
N TYR A 24 -2.19 -1.01 -6.45
CA TYR A 24 -2.85 -1.98 -5.58
C TYR A 24 -2.48 -3.44 -5.93
N PRO A 25 -2.45 -3.83 -7.22
CA PRO A 25 -2.03 -5.19 -7.57
C PRO A 25 -0.60 -5.50 -7.11
N GLU A 26 0.32 -4.54 -7.20
CA GLU A 26 1.69 -4.74 -6.72
C GLU A 26 1.72 -5.02 -5.22
N LEU A 27 0.94 -4.25 -4.47
CA LEU A 27 0.87 -4.42 -3.02
C LEU A 27 0.24 -5.75 -2.65
N MET A 28 -0.75 -6.20 -3.41
CA MET A 28 -1.36 -7.51 -3.19
C MET A 28 -0.37 -8.65 -3.42
N VAL A 29 0.45 -8.55 -4.48
CA VAL A 29 1.49 -9.53 -4.73
C VAL A 29 2.47 -9.57 -3.55
N TYR A 30 2.89 -8.42 -3.08
CA TYR A 30 3.81 -8.32 -1.95
C TYR A 30 3.22 -8.94 -0.69
N ALA A 31 1.97 -8.57 -0.37
CA ALA A 31 1.30 -9.11 0.82
C ALA A 31 1.15 -10.64 0.73
N ASN A 32 0.78 -11.15 -0.43
CA ASN A 32 0.63 -12.59 -0.63
C ASN A 32 1.95 -13.34 -0.44
N ARG A 33 3.06 -12.75 -0.88
CA ARG A 33 4.38 -13.35 -0.66
C ARG A 33 4.72 -13.46 0.82
N LEU A 34 4.40 -12.41 1.56
CA LEU A 34 4.69 -12.39 3.00
C LEU A 34 3.79 -13.33 3.79
N LEU A 35 2.53 -13.43 3.38
CA LEU A 35 1.55 -14.26 4.11
C LEU A 35 1.68 -15.74 3.78
N GLY A 36 2.05 -16.07 2.55
CA GLY A 36 2.09 -17.45 2.09
C GLY A 36 0.68 -17.98 1.75
N ALA A 37 0.65 -19.19 1.20
CA ALA A 37 -0.59 -19.78 0.69
C ALA A 37 -1.65 -19.94 1.77
N ASP A 38 -1.23 -20.32 2.98
CA ASP A 38 -2.20 -20.62 4.07
C ASP A 38 -2.91 -19.37 4.59
N PHE A 39 -2.27 -18.20 4.45
CA PHE A 39 -2.81 -16.96 4.99
C PHE A 39 -3.12 -15.92 3.92
N ALA A 40 -3.11 -16.32 2.65
CA ALA A 40 -3.35 -15.39 1.54
C ALA A 40 -4.73 -14.72 1.63
N PHE A 41 -5.69 -15.35 2.28
CA PHE A 41 -7.03 -14.76 2.44
C PHE A 41 -7.01 -13.48 3.28
N LEU A 42 -5.92 -13.21 3.99
CA LEU A 42 -5.78 -12.00 4.79
C LEU A 42 -5.16 -10.83 4.00
N ALA A 43 -4.69 -11.08 2.77
CA ALA A 43 -3.92 -10.09 2.02
C ALA A 43 -4.71 -8.81 1.77
N GLU A 44 -5.96 -8.93 1.37
CA GLU A 44 -6.76 -7.75 1.05
C GLU A 44 -6.94 -6.85 2.27
N ASP A 45 -7.23 -7.42 3.43
CA ASP A 45 -7.38 -6.65 4.66
C ASP A 45 -6.08 -5.94 5.02
N CYS A 46 -4.95 -6.65 4.90
CA CYS A 46 -3.65 -6.06 5.19
C CYS A 46 -3.36 -4.87 4.28
N VAL A 47 -3.61 -5.03 2.98
CA VAL A 47 -3.33 -3.97 2.02
C VAL A 47 -4.29 -2.78 2.23
N GLN A 48 -5.58 -3.04 2.45
CA GLN A 48 -6.53 -1.96 2.68
C GLN A 48 -6.19 -1.15 3.93
N ASN A 49 -5.81 -1.83 5.01
CA ASN A 49 -5.40 -1.13 6.23
C ASN A 49 -4.13 -0.31 5.99
N ALA A 50 -3.18 -0.85 5.22
CA ALA A 50 -1.95 -0.15 4.91
C ALA A 50 -2.21 1.09 4.05
N VAL A 51 -3.07 0.97 3.05
CA VAL A 51 -3.45 2.08 2.18
C VAL A 51 -4.07 3.20 3.00
N TYR A 52 -4.98 2.85 3.90
CA TYR A 52 -5.64 3.82 4.76
C TYR A 52 -4.64 4.58 5.63
N LYS A 53 -3.74 3.85 6.28
CA LYS A 53 -2.71 4.47 7.13
C LYS A 53 -1.80 5.38 6.33
N CYS A 54 -1.41 4.95 5.14
CA CYS A 54 -0.57 5.76 4.26
C CYS A 54 -1.31 7.03 3.82
N TYR A 55 -2.59 6.90 3.50
CA TYR A 55 -3.40 8.05 3.08
C TYR A 55 -3.46 9.10 4.18
N LEU A 56 -3.66 8.69 5.42
CA LEU A 56 -3.73 9.63 6.53
C LEU A 56 -2.47 10.44 6.71
N ARG A 57 -1.33 9.91 6.27
CA ARG A 57 -0.03 10.58 6.39
C ARG A 57 0.49 11.10 5.06
N SER A 58 -0.30 11.03 3.99
CA SER A 58 0.19 11.34 2.65
C SER A 58 0.66 12.78 2.51
N ASN A 59 0.06 13.72 3.23
CA ASN A 59 0.46 15.13 3.16
C ASN A 59 1.83 15.38 3.79
N GLU A 60 2.33 14.45 4.61
CA GLU A 60 3.66 14.55 5.21
C GLU A 60 4.74 14.01 4.27
N MET A 61 4.37 13.35 3.19
CA MET A 61 5.30 12.75 2.25
C MET A 61 5.75 13.78 1.22
N GLU A 62 7.05 13.88 1.02
CA GLU A 62 7.62 14.91 0.13
C GLU A 62 8.06 14.37 -1.22
N SER A 63 8.20 13.06 -1.35
CA SER A 63 8.66 12.44 -2.60
C SER A 63 7.90 11.16 -2.88
N VAL A 64 7.89 10.80 -4.16
CA VAL A 64 7.28 9.54 -4.60
C VAL A 64 7.98 8.35 -3.92
N MET A 65 9.31 8.39 -3.84
CA MET A 65 10.05 7.29 -3.23
C MET A 65 9.72 7.13 -1.75
N GLN A 66 9.64 8.24 -1.02
CA GLN A 66 9.27 8.21 0.40
C GLN A 66 7.87 7.59 0.56
N TRP A 67 6.93 8.01 -0.28
CA TRP A 67 5.56 7.55 -0.24
C TRP A 67 5.46 6.06 -0.54
N LYS A 68 6.13 5.60 -1.60
CA LYS A 68 6.13 4.18 -1.95
C LYS A 68 6.75 3.33 -0.84
N ASN A 69 7.90 3.76 -0.33
CA ASN A 69 8.56 3.02 0.73
C ASN A 69 7.68 2.91 1.98
N TYR A 70 7.03 4.00 2.35
CA TYR A 70 6.15 4.00 3.50
C TYR A 70 4.96 3.04 3.29
N MET A 71 4.41 3.03 2.08
CA MET A 71 3.31 2.14 1.73
C MET A 71 3.70 0.67 1.94
N TYR A 72 4.89 0.27 1.44
CA TYR A 72 5.37 -1.09 1.61
C TYR A 72 5.67 -1.42 3.07
N VAL A 73 6.21 -0.48 3.81
CA VAL A 73 6.42 -0.66 5.25
C VAL A 73 5.09 -0.90 5.96
N CYS A 74 4.06 -0.15 5.60
CA CYS A 74 2.75 -0.33 6.20
C CYS A 74 2.17 -1.72 5.89
N VAL A 75 2.30 -2.19 4.65
CA VAL A 75 1.84 -3.53 4.29
C VAL A 75 2.59 -4.59 5.11
N HIS A 76 3.91 -4.47 5.17
CA HIS A 76 4.73 -5.40 5.96
C HIS A 76 4.28 -5.44 7.41
N ASN A 77 4.07 -4.27 8.01
CA ASN A 77 3.67 -4.19 9.41
C ASN A 77 2.29 -4.79 9.65
N GLU A 78 1.34 -4.59 8.71
CA GLU A 78 0.03 -5.20 8.83
C GLU A 78 0.11 -6.71 8.77
N VAL A 79 0.93 -7.25 7.86
CA VAL A 79 1.13 -8.70 7.76
C VAL A 79 1.73 -9.25 9.04
N VAL A 80 2.76 -8.62 9.57
CA VAL A 80 3.38 -9.06 10.84
C VAL A 80 2.35 -9.06 11.96
N THR A 81 1.50 -8.03 12.01
CA THR A 81 0.48 -7.92 13.05
C THR A 81 -0.51 -9.08 12.98
N VAL A 82 -1.02 -9.41 11.79
CA VAL A 82 -2.01 -10.51 11.68
C VAL A 82 -1.36 -11.87 11.92
N LEU A 83 -0.09 -12.06 11.56
CA LEU A 83 0.59 -13.34 11.79
C LEU A 83 0.92 -13.58 13.27
N ARG A 84 0.94 -12.53 14.08
CA ARG A 84 1.21 -12.65 15.52
C ARG A 84 -0.02 -13.01 16.35
N LYS A 85 -1.19 -12.90 15.77
CA LYS A 85 -2.45 -13.15 16.50
C LYS A 85 -2.76 -14.63 16.65
#